data_77528548ece4dea7c5a0737faf3d4908
#
_entry.id   77528548ece4dea7c5a0737faf3d4908
#
_cell.length_a   1.000
_cell.length_b   1.000
_cell.length_c   1.000
_cell.angle_alpha   90.00
_cell.angle_beta   90.00
_cell.angle_gamma   90.00
#
_symmetry.space_group_name_H-M   'P 1'
#
loop_
_entity.id
_entity.type
_entity.pdbx_description
1 polymer ?
#
loop_
_entity_poly.entity_id
_entity_poly.type
_entity_poly.pdbx_seq_one_letter_code
_entity_poly.pdbx_strand_id
1 'polypeptide(L)'
;MDTTSQNLLNFLFQWRKPLVIIPLLAGISAAIGSMPIFIDPLYESTVIVFPSTTNSPSKALLPQDSYQDQDFLEFGAEEQAEQLIQILNSDVIFDTITSEFDLKNHYNLDLESSTLRTDLFEEYSEKISFGRTQFMSVEIKVLDKDPQLA
;
A
#
# COMPACT_ATOMS: atom_id res chain seq x y z
N MET A 1 -19.32 40.52 -37.57
CA MET A 1 -18.75 40.39 -36.21
C MET A 1 -19.86 39.92 -35.32
N ASP A 2 -19.67 38.72 -34.82
CA ASP A 2 -20.75 37.85 -34.33
C ASP A 2 -21.39 38.34 -33.04
N THR A 3 -22.70 38.55 -33.10
CA THR A 3 -23.58 38.91 -31.96
C THR A 3 -23.38 37.96 -30.76
N THR A 4 -22.97 36.74 -31.03
CA THR A 4 -22.65 35.71 -29.99
C THR A 4 -21.45 36.10 -29.14
N SER A 5 -20.37 36.64 -29.73
CA SER A 5 -19.15 37.05 -29.01
C SER A 5 -19.40 38.26 -28.12
N GLN A 6 -20.25 39.21 -28.58
CA GLN A 6 -20.63 40.40 -27.78
C GLN A 6 -21.51 40.00 -26.58
N ASN A 7 -22.40 39.03 -26.75
CA ASN A 7 -23.23 38.52 -25.66
C ASN A 7 -22.40 37.81 -24.59
N LEU A 8 -21.36 37.04 -24.97
CA LEU A 8 -20.43 36.40 -24.05
C LEU A 8 -19.61 37.40 -23.24
N LEU A 9 -19.11 38.46 -23.90
CA LEU A 9 -18.37 39.52 -23.22
C LEU A 9 -19.24 40.28 -22.21
N ASN A 10 -20.46 40.63 -22.58
CA ASN A 10 -21.41 41.29 -21.70
C ASN A 10 -21.77 40.38 -20.50
N PHE A 11 -21.98 39.09 -20.74
CA PHE A 11 -22.23 38.12 -19.66
C PHE A 11 -21.04 38.05 -18.69
N LEU A 12 -19.80 37.92 -19.18
CA LEU A 12 -18.59 37.92 -18.36
C LEU A 12 -18.43 39.20 -17.55
N PHE A 13 -18.71 40.39 -18.14
CA PHE A 13 -18.64 41.65 -17.41
C PHE A 13 -19.72 41.77 -16.34
N GLN A 14 -20.92 41.33 -16.63
CA GLN A 14 -22.05 41.39 -15.69
C GLN A 14 -21.83 40.38 -14.51
N TRP A 15 -21.27 39.21 -14.79
CA TRP A 15 -21.06 38.13 -13.80
C TRP A 15 -19.62 38.07 -13.27
N ARG A 16 -18.80 39.10 -13.52
CA ARG A 16 -17.38 39.13 -13.08
C ARG A 16 -17.19 38.91 -11.58
N LYS A 17 -18.09 39.45 -10.74
CA LYS A 17 -17.99 39.30 -9.27
C LYS A 17 -18.24 37.86 -8.83
N PRO A 18 -19.38 37.19 -9.14
CA PRO A 18 -19.59 35.81 -8.75
C PRO A 18 -18.60 34.86 -9.42
N LEU A 19 -18.15 35.14 -10.64
CA LEU A 19 -17.19 34.34 -11.38
C LEU A 19 -15.80 34.29 -10.69
N VAL A 20 -15.44 35.32 -9.96
CA VAL A 20 -14.21 35.37 -9.17
C VAL A 20 -14.43 34.84 -7.74
N ILE A 21 -15.56 35.19 -7.11
CA ILE A 21 -15.84 34.87 -5.72
C ILE A 21 -16.07 33.37 -5.55
N ILE A 22 -16.80 32.70 -6.46
CA ILE A 22 -17.13 31.30 -6.35
C ILE A 22 -15.86 30.41 -6.39
N PRO A 23 -14.96 30.52 -7.39
CA PRO A 23 -13.73 29.71 -7.40
C PRO A 23 -12.77 30.07 -6.27
N LEU A 24 -12.75 31.33 -5.81
CA LEU A 24 -11.95 31.73 -4.66
C LEU A 24 -12.45 31.04 -3.37
N LEU A 25 -13.76 31.06 -3.12
CA LEU A 25 -14.36 30.36 -1.99
C LEU A 25 -14.15 28.84 -2.09
N ALA A 26 -14.32 28.26 -3.29
CA ALA A 26 -14.05 26.85 -3.52
C ALA A 26 -12.58 26.49 -3.27
N GLY A 27 -11.65 27.32 -3.69
CA GLY A 27 -10.22 27.14 -3.44
C GLY A 27 -9.88 27.22 -1.95
N ILE A 28 -10.44 28.17 -1.23
CA ILE A 28 -10.23 28.30 0.23
C ILE A 28 -10.81 27.09 0.97
N SER A 29 -12.03 26.67 0.63
CA SER A 29 -12.65 25.51 1.27
C SER A 29 -11.91 24.21 0.97
N ALA A 30 -11.38 24.04 -0.25
CA ALA A 30 -10.54 22.92 -0.61
C ALA A 30 -9.20 22.92 0.16
N ALA A 31 -8.57 24.09 0.29
CA ALA A 31 -7.34 24.24 1.06
C ALA A 31 -7.52 23.92 2.54
N ILE A 32 -8.63 24.35 3.14
CA ILE A 32 -8.96 24.05 4.53
C ILE A 32 -9.24 22.54 4.68
N GLY A 33 -10.02 21.94 3.77
CA GLY A 33 -10.36 20.52 3.80
C GLY A 33 -9.16 19.58 3.56
N SER A 34 -8.11 20.10 2.91
CA SER A 34 -6.86 19.36 2.66
C SER A 34 -5.82 19.50 3.79
N MET A 35 -6.14 20.24 4.86
CA MET A 35 -5.22 20.33 6.00
C MET A 35 -5.08 18.99 6.74
N PRO A 36 -3.89 18.68 7.29
CA PRO A 36 -3.62 17.44 8.04
C PRO A 36 -4.46 17.28 9.33
N ILE A 37 -5.29 18.28 9.67
CA ILE A 37 -6.28 18.20 10.76
C ILE A 37 -7.49 17.33 10.34
N PHE A 38 -7.80 17.25 9.04
CA PHE A 38 -8.93 16.48 8.51
C PHE A 38 -8.52 15.17 7.84
N ILE A 39 -7.28 15.08 7.36
CA ILE A 39 -6.75 13.90 6.68
C ILE A 39 -5.44 13.57 7.39
N ASP A 40 -5.43 12.45 8.12
CA ASP A 40 -4.21 11.97 8.75
C ASP A 40 -3.17 11.61 7.66
N PRO A 41 -1.94 12.13 7.75
CA PRO A 41 -0.88 11.73 6.85
C PRO A 41 -0.56 10.25 7.09
N LEU A 42 -0.45 9.46 6.01
CA LEU A 42 0.03 8.10 6.06
C LEU A 42 1.46 8.07 5.53
N TYR A 43 2.32 7.36 6.24
CA TYR A 43 3.69 7.10 5.85
C TYR A 43 3.76 5.70 5.23
N GLU A 44 4.40 5.59 4.06
CA GLU A 44 4.59 4.32 3.37
C GLU A 44 6.05 3.89 3.54
N SER A 45 6.23 2.65 4.01
CA SER A 45 7.52 1.97 3.99
C SER A 45 7.44 0.76 3.08
N THR A 46 8.49 0.53 2.30
CA THR A 46 8.55 -0.58 1.36
C THR A 46 9.86 -1.34 1.54
N VAL A 47 9.74 -2.65 1.70
CA VAL A 47 10.88 -3.57 1.77
C VAL A 47 10.77 -4.58 0.64
N ILE A 48 11.89 -4.85 -0.04
CA ILE A 48 11.98 -5.86 -1.10
C ILE A 48 12.85 -7.01 -0.61
N VAL A 49 12.29 -8.20 -0.60
CA VAL A 49 12.96 -9.44 -0.17
C VAL A 49 13.11 -10.39 -1.34
N PHE A 50 14.32 -10.87 -1.56
CA PHE A 50 14.59 -11.93 -2.54
C PHE A 50 14.61 -13.28 -1.82
N PRO A 51 13.62 -14.17 -2.08
CA PRO A 51 13.68 -15.52 -1.53
C PRO A 51 14.85 -16.27 -2.13
N SER A 52 15.70 -16.84 -1.29
CA SER A 52 16.79 -17.69 -1.75
C SER A 52 16.32 -19.12 -1.89
N THR A 53 16.70 -19.79 -2.99
CA THR A 53 16.53 -21.22 -3.12
C THR A 53 17.52 -21.92 -2.18
N THR A 54 17.03 -22.58 -1.15
CA THR A 54 17.85 -23.53 -0.43
C THR A 54 17.99 -24.77 -1.32
N ASN A 55 19.13 -24.89 -1.98
CA ASN A 55 19.48 -26.14 -2.64
C ASN A 55 19.53 -27.23 -1.56
N SER A 56 18.51 -28.09 -1.55
CA SER A 56 18.47 -29.23 -0.64
C SER A 56 19.76 -30.05 -0.83
N PRO A 57 20.46 -30.45 0.25
CA PRO A 57 21.63 -31.33 0.16
C PRO A 57 21.36 -32.60 -0.65
N SER A 58 20.11 -33.01 -0.75
CA SER A 58 19.66 -34.13 -1.58
C SER A 58 19.86 -33.94 -3.07
N LYS A 59 19.84 -32.70 -3.57
CA LYS A 59 20.15 -32.38 -4.99
C LYS A 59 21.63 -32.52 -5.30
N ALA A 60 22.50 -32.28 -4.34
CA ALA A 60 23.95 -32.40 -4.50
C ALA A 60 24.42 -33.86 -4.57
N LEU A 61 23.59 -34.84 -4.20
CA LEU A 61 23.90 -36.24 -4.19
C LEU A 61 23.43 -37.02 -5.44
N LEU A 62 22.71 -36.35 -6.35
CA LEU A 62 22.32 -36.97 -7.62
C LEU A 62 23.48 -36.86 -8.60
N PRO A 63 23.89 -37.92 -9.30
CA PRO A 63 24.92 -37.88 -10.34
C PRO A 63 24.42 -36.95 -11.47
N GLN A 64 25.10 -35.83 -11.67
CA GLN A 64 24.80 -34.87 -12.72
C GLN A 64 25.39 -35.36 -14.05
N ASP A 65 24.58 -36.05 -14.83
CA ASP A 65 24.89 -36.33 -16.25
C ASP A 65 24.36 -35.22 -17.20
N SER A 66 24.19 -34.03 -16.71
CA SER A 66 23.78 -32.91 -17.56
C SER A 66 24.55 -31.65 -17.15
N TYR A 67 25.52 -31.28 -17.95
CA TYR A 67 26.13 -29.95 -17.96
C TYR A 67 25.10 -28.93 -18.44
N GLN A 68 24.09 -28.68 -17.65
CA GLN A 68 23.25 -27.51 -17.81
C GLN A 68 23.66 -26.55 -16.70
N ASP A 69 24.08 -25.35 -17.09
CA ASP A 69 24.48 -24.25 -16.23
C ASP A 69 23.54 -24.14 -15.05
N GLN A 70 23.90 -24.76 -13.91
CA GLN A 70 23.26 -24.46 -12.65
C GLN A 70 23.83 -23.14 -12.20
N ASP A 71 23.09 -22.10 -12.48
CA ASP A 71 23.35 -20.79 -11.90
C ASP A 71 23.15 -20.95 -10.38
N PHE A 72 24.28 -21.02 -9.64
CA PHE A 72 24.31 -21.13 -8.18
C PHE A 72 23.66 -19.93 -7.48
N LEU A 73 23.23 -18.94 -8.25
CA LEU A 73 22.58 -17.71 -7.85
C LEU A 73 21.21 -17.59 -8.54
N GLU A 74 20.44 -18.67 -8.57
CA GLU A 74 19.04 -18.59 -9.01
C GLU A 74 18.24 -17.82 -7.93
N PHE A 75 18.37 -16.48 -7.99
CA PHE A 75 17.58 -15.58 -7.18
C PHE A 75 16.18 -15.53 -7.76
N GLY A 76 15.19 -15.83 -6.93
CA GLY A 76 13.81 -15.51 -7.24
C GLY A 76 13.15 -16.46 -8.23
N ALA A 77 13.16 -17.76 -7.95
CA ALA A 77 12.22 -18.62 -8.64
C ALA A 77 10.79 -18.25 -8.24
N GLU A 78 9.88 -18.22 -9.21
CA GLU A 78 8.48 -17.85 -9.01
C GLU A 78 7.82 -18.59 -7.86
N GLU A 79 8.09 -19.90 -7.75
CA GLU A 79 7.56 -20.78 -6.71
C GLU A 79 7.94 -20.32 -5.30
N GLN A 80 9.18 -19.87 -5.08
CA GLN A 80 9.63 -19.40 -3.77
C GLN A 80 9.02 -18.06 -3.39
N ALA A 81 8.83 -17.16 -4.36
CA ALA A 81 8.14 -15.90 -4.12
C ALA A 81 6.68 -16.14 -3.73
N GLU A 82 5.99 -17.04 -4.44
CA GLU A 82 4.60 -17.41 -4.12
C GLU A 82 4.49 -18.09 -2.74
N GLN A 83 5.41 -19.01 -2.42
CA GLN A 83 5.44 -19.65 -1.10
C GLN A 83 5.67 -18.62 0.00
N LEU A 84 6.59 -17.68 -0.18
CA LEU A 84 6.83 -16.63 0.80
C LEU A 84 5.60 -15.75 0.99
N ILE A 85 4.92 -15.34 -0.09
CA ILE A 85 3.68 -14.57 -0.02
C ILE A 85 2.58 -15.34 0.72
N GLN A 86 2.44 -16.65 0.49
CA GLN A 86 1.48 -17.49 1.22
C GLN A 86 1.78 -17.54 2.71
N ILE A 87 3.06 -17.65 3.08
CA ILE A 87 3.49 -17.62 4.49
C ILE A 87 3.17 -16.26 5.12
N LEU A 88 3.51 -15.16 4.43
CA LEU A 88 3.27 -13.80 4.91
C LEU A 88 1.77 -13.49 5.09
N ASN A 89 0.91 -14.06 4.24
CA ASN A 89 -0.54 -13.94 4.35
C ASN A 89 -1.18 -14.95 5.30
N SER A 90 -0.39 -15.72 6.05
CA SER A 90 -0.95 -16.72 6.98
C SER A 90 -1.47 -16.08 8.26
N ASP A 91 -2.49 -16.73 8.86
CA ASP A 91 -3.03 -16.34 10.18
C ASP A 91 -1.94 -16.27 11.26
N VAL A 92 -0.91 -17.12 11.18
CA VAL A 92 0.18 -17.13 12.16
C VAL A 92 0.97 -15.83 12.12
N ILE A 93 1.29 -15.32 10.93
CA ILE A 93 1.99 -14.05 10.77
C ILE A 93 1.08 -12.90 11.21
N PHE A 94 -0.19 -12.91 10.80
CA PHE A 94 -1.17 -11.93 11.23
C PHE A 94 -1.27 -11.85 12.76
N ASP A 95 -1.46 -12.99 13.44
CA ASP A 95 -1.58 -13.04 14.90
C ASP A 95 -0.28 -12.62 15.60
N THR A 96 0.88 -12.95 15.01
CA THR A 96 2.19 -12.55 15.55
C THR A 96 2.39 -11.04 15.46
N ILE A 97 2.21 -10.46 14.29
CA ILE A 97 2.39 -9.00 14.08
C ILE A 97 1.39 -8.22 14.95
N THR A 98 0.13 -8.61 14.96
CA THR A 98 -0.91 -7.92 15.74
C THR A 98 -0.65 -7.97 17.24
N SER A 99 -0.04 -9.05 17.76
CA SER A 99 0.32 -9.16 19.17
C SER A 99 1.63 -8.44 19.51
N GLU A 100 2.62 -8.47 18.63
CA GLU A 100 3.94 -7.87 18.87
C GLU A 100 3.89 -6.34 18.86
N PHE A 101 3.12 -5.77 17.92
CA PHE A 101 2.96 -4.32 17.78
C PHE A 101 1.71 -3.77 18.45
N ASP A 102 0.96 -4.61 19.17
CA ASP A 102 -0.30 -4.22 19.85
C ASP A 102 -1.25 -3.42 18.94
N LEU A 103 -1.44 -3.91 17.72
CA LEU A 103 -2.20 -3.20 16.69
C LEU A 103 -3.66 -2.94 17.11
N LYS A 104 -4.22 -3.72 18.03
CA LYS A 104 -5.57 -3.51 18.57
C LYS A 104 -5.70 -2.16 19.26
N ASN A 105 -4.72 -1.81 20.09
CA ASN A 105 -4.68 -0.54 20.77
C ASN A 105 -4.21 0.58 19.83
N HIS A 106 -3.25 0.27 18.93
CA HIS A 106 -2.72 1.23 17.96
C HIS A 106 -3.82 1.78 17.03
N TYR A 107 -4.73 0.93 16.56
CA TYR A 107 -5.85 1.32 15.70
C TYR A 107 -7.09 1.74 16.49
N ASN A 108 -7.01 1.82 17.82
CA ASN A 108 -8.11 2.20 18.70
C ASN A 108 -9.40 1.38 18.49
N LEU A 109 -9.25 0.06 18.27
CA LEU A 109 -10.36 -0.84 18.06
C LEU A 109 -11.09 -1.12 19.39
N ASP A 110 -12.41 -1.36 19.30
CA ASP A 110 -13.21 -1.73 20.47
C ASP A 110 -12.88 -3.18 20.89
N LEU A 111 -12.16 -3.30 22.01
CA LEU A 111 -11.70 -4.59 22.55
C LEU A 111 -12.85 -5.49 23.04
N GLU A 112 -14.05 -4.92 23.31
CA GLU A 112 -15.22 -5.66 23.76
C GLU A 112 -16.12 -6.10 22.58
N SER A 113 -15.81 -5.67 21.36
CA SER A 113 -16.58 -6.01 20.16
C SER A 113 -16.48 -7.49 19.82
N SER A 114 -17.60 -8.10 19.47
CA SER A 114 -17.64 -9.46 18.93
C SER A 114 -17.00 -9.59 17.55
N THR A 115 -16.80 -8.47 16.84
CA THR A 115 -16.21 -8.38 15.50
C THR A 115 -14.74 -7.95 15.52
N LEU A 116 -14.15 -7.79 16.71
CA LEU A 116 -12.78 -7.29 16.88
C LEU A 116 -11.75 -7.91 15.92
N ARG A 117 -11.80 -9.24 15.74
CA ARG A 117 -10.85 -9.93 14.83
C ARG A 117 -11.08 -9.56 13.37
N THR A 118 -12.33 -9.37 12.97
CA THR A 118 -12.67 -8.97 11.59
C THR A 118 -12.25 -7.53 11.34
N ASP A 119 -12.56 -6.64 12.27
CA ASP A 119 -12.23 -5.21 12.18
C ASP A 119 -10.69 -5.03 12.16
N LEU A 120 -9.98 -5.81 12.97
CA LEU A 120 -8.52 -5.82 13.00
C LEU A 120 -7.93 -6.36 11.69
N PHE A 121 -8.51 -7.41 11.11
CA PHE A 121 -8.06 -7.96 9.84
C PHE A 121 -8.31 -7.00 8.67
N GLU A 122 -9.42 -6.28 8.69
CA GLU A 122 -9.73 -5.25 7.69
C GLU A 122 -8.69 -4.11 7.74
N GLU A 123 -8.45 -3.54 8.91
CA GLU A 123 -7.43 -2.51 9.12
C GLU A 123 -6.01 -3.00 8.73
N TYR A 124 -5.66 -4.24 9.09
CA TYR A 124 -4.39 -4.85 8.73
C TYR A 124 -4.24 -4.97 7.21
N SER A 125 -5.27 -5.47 6.53
CA SER A 125 -5.26 -5.72 5.08
C SER A 125 -5.22 -4.44 4.26
N GLU A 126 -5.76 -3.34 4.79
CA GLU A 126 -5.69 -2.02 4.14
C GLU A 126 -4.31 -1.40 4.26
N LYS A 127 -3.59 -1.70 5.34
CA LYS A 127 -2.32 -1.05 5.67
C LYS A 127 -1.09 -1.88 5.36
N ILE A 128 -1.20 -3.20 5.36
CA ILE A 128 -0.08 -4.10 5.08
C ILE A 128 -0.40 -4.93 3.84
N SER A 129 0.47 -4.87 2.86
CA SER A 129 0.29 -5.63 1.62
C SER A 129 1.58 -6.35 1.20
N PHE A 130 1.40 -7.54 0.67
CA PHE A 130 2.47 -8.39 0.17
C PHE A 130 2.23 -8.63 -1.32
N GLY A 131 3.23 -8.32 -2.14
CA GLY A 131 3.13 -8.45 -3.58
C GLY A 131 4.39 -9.03 -4.22
N ARG A 132 4.25 -9.63 -5.39
CA ARG A 132 5.38 -10.06 -6.20
C ARG A 132 5.77 -8.96 -7.17
N THR A 133 7.07 -8.67 -7.25
CA THR A 133 7.62 -7.76 -8.26
C THR A 133 7.84 -8.49 -9.59
N GLN A 134 8.06 -7.73 -10.64
CA GLN A 134 8.43 -8.28 -11.96
C GLN A 134 9.78 -9.04 -11.96
N PHE A 135 10.59 -8.88 -10.91
CA PHE A 135 11.88 -9.54 -10.74
C PHE A 135 11.81 -10.76 -9.81
N MET A 136 10.63 -11.31 -9.58
CA MET A 136 10.40 -12.47 -8.69
C MET A 136 10.84 -12.25 -7.24
N SER A 137 10.99 -11.01 -6.82
CA SER A 137 11.12 -10.64 -5.41
C SER A 137 9.76 -10.37 -4.78
N VAL A 138 9.70 -10.41 -3.46
CA VAL A 138 8.51 -10.08 -2.68
C VAL A 138 8.64 -8.67 -2.16
N GLU A 139 7.67 -7.85 -2.47
CA GLU A 139 7.52 -6.49 -1.97
C GLU A 139 6.56 -6.51 -0.78
N ILE A 140 7.01 -5.96 0.33
CA ILE A 140 6.22 -5.77 1.55
C ILE A 140 6.02 -4.27 1.70
N LYS A 141 4.76 -3.82 1.71
CA LYS A 141 4.39 -2.43 1.93
C LYS A 141 3.64 -2.28 3.24
N VAL A 142 4.02 -1.29 4.00
CA VAL A 142 3.35 -0.93 5.24
C VAL A 142 2.95 0.54 5.17
N LEU A 143 1.71 0.83 5.47
CA LEU A 143 1.14 2.17 5.57
C LEU A 143 0.75 2.41 7.02
N ASP A 144 1.31 3.43 7.67
CA ASP A 144 0.91 3.78 9.02
C ASP A 144 0.89 5.29 9.24
N LYS A 145 0.17 5.74 10.28
CA LYS A 145 0.17 7.12 10.75
C LYS A 145 1.45 7.45 11.54
N ASP A 146 2.05 6.44 12.15
CA ASP A 146 3.31 6.55 12.87
C ASP A 146 4.48 6.15 11.96
N PRO A 147 5.40 7.09 11.62
CA PRO A 147 6.56 6.80 10.78
C PRO A 147 7.56 5.82 11.42
N GLN A 148 7.41 5.47 12.70
CA GLN A 148 8.26 4.47 13.36
C GLN A 148 7.69 3.04 13.24
N LEU A 149 6.40 2.92 12.94
CA LEU A 149 5.72 1.64 12.73
C LEU A 149 5.58 1.30 11.25
N ALA A 150 5.62 2.31 10.38
CA ALA A 150 5.60 2.16 8.92
C ALA A 150 6.85 1.52 8.35
#